data_572714ac1cb96ee06404bcd4cda62091
#
_entry.id   572714ac1cb96ee06404bcd4cda62091
#
_cell.length_a   1.000
_cell.length_b   1.000
_cell.length_c   1.000
_cell.angle_alpha   90.00
_cell.angle_beta   90.00
_cell.angle_gamma   90.00
#
_symmetry.space_group_name_H-M   'P 1'
#
loop_
_entity.id
_entity.type
_entity.pdbx_description
1 polymer ?
#
loop_
_entity_poly.entity_id
_entity_poly.type
_entity_poly.pdbx_seq_one_letter_code
_entity_poly.pdbx_strand_id
1 'polypeptide(L)'
;MSSERVATVRPIEESQASGKVAEIFADIRRTKNIDFVPLFWRTLAVNALELELVWTSLKRLMHPEAEGREGLLDAKTREIIALVVSATNGCSYCVNSHTTALHKLGLSTAALGEALAIAGLFNMTNALAEGFQIAPDVLPPLED
;
A
#
# COMPACT_ATOMS: atom_id res chain seq x y z
N MET A 1 29.21 14.25 -10.37
CA MET A 1 28.03 14.35 -9.49
C MET A 1 27.50 12.92 -9.27
N SER A 2 27.55 12.44 -8.05
CA SER A 2 26.99 11.13 -7.70
C SER A 2 25.46 11.26 -7.86
N SER A 3 24.86 10.53 -8.79
CA SER A 3 23.40 10.40 -8.85
C SER A 3 22.96 9.76 -7.54
N GLU A 4 22.13 10.47 -6.78
CA GLU A 4 21.57 9.95 -5.54
C GLU A 4 20.91 8.60 -5.82
N ARG A 5 21.28 7.59 -5.06
CA ARG A 5 20.79 6.21 -5.25
C ARG A 5 19.34 6.15 -4.79
N VAL A 6 18.43 5.93 -5.74
CA VAL A 6 16.96 5.89 -5.46
C VAL A 6 16.43 4.49 -5.20
N ALA A 7 17.19 3.43 -5.56
CA ALA A 7 16.85 2.03 -5.34
C ALA A 7 18.11 1.14 -5.40
N THR A 8 17.97 -0.13 -5.06
CA THR A 8 19.08 -1.11 -5.12
C THR A 8 19.34 -1.62 -6.53
N VAL A 9 18.38 -1.44 -7.43
CA VAL A 9 18.49 -1.73 -8.86
C VAL A 9 18.14 -0.46 -9.65
N ARG A 10 18.50 -0.41 -10.93
CA ARG A 10 18.10 0.71 -11.79
C ARG A 10 16.63 0.54 -12.18
N PRO A 11 15.73 1.47 -11.77
CA PRO A 11 14.34 1.41 -12.19
C PRO A 11 14.20 1.52 -13.72
N ILE A 12 13.13 0.95 -14.27
CA ILE A 12 12.78 1.13 -15.68
C ILE A 12 12.15 2.52 -15.84
N GLU A 13 12.72 3.34 -16.72
CA GLU A 13 12.13 4.63 -17.06
C GLU A 13 10.87 4.43 -17.91
N GLU A 14 9.88 5.31 -17.77
CA GLU A 14 8.62 5.19 -18.53
C GLU A 14 8.85 5.21 -20.04
N SER A 15 9.82 6.01 -20.49
CA SER A 15 10.22 6.07 -21.90
C SER A 15 10.89 4.79 -22.43
N GLN A 16 11.37 3.93 -21.55
CA GLN A 16 12.04 2.67 -21.89
C GLN A 16 11.10 1.46 -21.76
N ALA A 17 9.91 1.66 -21.21
CA ALA A 17 8.93 0.60 -21.02
C ALA A 17 8.41 0.10 -22.38
N SER A 18 8.33 -1.22 -22.53
CA SER A 18 7.81 -1.87 -23.75
C SER A 18 6.99 -3.11 -23.38
N GLY A 19 6.18 -3.59 -24.32
CA GLY A 19 5.38 -4.79 -24.14
C GLY A 19 4.52 -4.76 -22.88
N LYS A 20 4.54 -5.84 -22.13
CA LYS A 20 3.74 -5.98 -20.87
C LYS A 20 4.04 -4.90 -19.84
N VAL A 21 5.27 -4.46 -19.69
CA VAL A 21 5.63 -3.40 -18.74
C VAL A 21 4.95 -2.09 -19.12
N ALA A 22 4.97 -1.72 -20.41
CA ALA A 22 4.29 -0.50 -20.88
C ALA A 22 2.78 -0.56 -20.67
N GLU A 23 2.15 -1.71 -20.92
CA GLU A 23 0.72 -1.93 -20.66
C GLU A 23 0.36 -1.74 -19.20
N ILE A 24 1.16 -2.32 -18.29
CA ILE A 24 0.96 -2.20 -16.84
C ILE A 24 1.17 -0.75 -16.38
N PHE A 25 2.19 -0.07 -16.88
CA PHE A 25 2.43 1.35 -16.55
C PHE A 25 1.27 2.24 -16.97
N ALA A 26 0.71 2.00 -18.16
CA ALA A 26 -0.49 2.72 -18.61
C ALA A 26 -1.70 2.43 -17.70
N ASP A 27 -1.87 1.17 -17.29
CA ASP A 27 -2.95 0.77 -16.39
C ASP A 27 -2.80 1.37 -14.98
N ILE A 28 -1.59 1.44 -14.45
CA ILE A 28 -1.28 2.10 -13.16
C ILE A 28 -1.71 3.57 -13.20
N ARG A 29 -1.27 4.31 -14.23
CA ARG A 29 -1.61 5.74 -14.37
C ARG A 29 -3.12 5.94 -14.46
N ARG A 30 -3.81 5.14 -15.28
CA ARG A 30 -5.26 5.20 -15.43
C ARG A 30 -5.98 4.88 -14.12
N THR A 31 -5.65 3.78 -13.47
CA THR A 31 -6.32 3.30 -12.24
C THR A 31 -6.12 4.25 -11.08
N LYS A 32 -4.91 4.78 -10.91
CA LYS A 32 -4.58 5.72 -9.82
C LYS A 32 -4.88 7.18 -10.16
N ASN A 33 -5.29 7.46 -11.39
CA ASN A 33 -5.54 8.81 -11.90
C ASN A 33 -4.34 9.76 -11.67
N ILE A 34 -3.17 9.34 -12.13
CA ILE A 34 -1.90 10.07 -12.04
C ILE A 34 -1.22 10.12 -13.40
N ASP A 35 -0.34 11.10 -13.62
CA ASP A 35 0.36 11.36 -14.88
C ASP A 35 1.75 10.75 -14.95
N PHE A 36 2.20 10.07 -13.89
CA PHE A 36 3.51 9.41 -13.82
C PHE A 36 3.37 8.00 -13.23
N VAL A 37 4.39 7.16 -13.44
CA VAL A 37 4.50 5.86 -12.78
C VAL A 37 5.39 5.98 -11.55
N PRO A 38 4.86 5.75 -10.32
CA PRO A 38 5.65 5.85 -9.11
C PRO A 38 6.87 4.94 -9.09
N LEU A 39 7.93 5.39 -8.43
CA LEU A 39 9.24 4.71 -8.40
C LEU A 39 9.16 3.25 -7.98
N PHE A 40 8.28 2.90 -7.05
CA PHE A 40 8.06 1.52 -6.64
C PHE A 40 7.76 0.60 -7.83
N TRP A 41 6.81 0.98 -8.67
CA TRP A 41 6.40 0.20 -9.85
C TRP A 41 7.50 0.14 -10.92
N ARG A 42 8.21 1.27 -11.13
CA ARG A 42 9.34 1.30 -12.04
C ARG A 42 10.49 0.41 -11.57
N THR A 43 10.66 0.28 -10.25
CA THR A 43 11.66 -0.62 -9.66
C THR A 43 11.24 -2.09 -9.82
N LEU A 44 9.99 -2.44 -9.56
CA LEU A 44 9.48 -3.80 -9.79
C LEU A 44 9.52 -4.21 -11.27
N ALA A 45 9.46 -3.26 -12.17
CA ALA A 45 9.46 -3.50 -13.62
C ALA A 45 10.75 -4.14 -14.16
N VAL A 46 11.80 -4.24 -13.36
CA VAL A 46 13.00 -5.04 -13.70
C VAL A 46 12.68 -6.52 -13.85
N ASN A 47 11.56 -6.97 -13.27
CA ASN A 47 10.96 -8.29 -13.50
C ASN A 47 9.47 -8.10 -13.84
N ALA A 48 9.14 -8.28 -15.12
CA ALA A 48 7.78 -8.05 -15.61
C ALA A 48 6.73 -8.97 -14.98
N LEU A 49 7.08 -10.22 -14.66
CA LEU A 49 6.17 -11.17 -14.00
C LEU A 49 5.86 -10.73 -12.56
N GLU A 50 6.86 -10.26 -11.84
CA GLU A 50 6.70 -9.77 -10.48
C GLU A 50 5.88 -8.47 -10.45
N LEU A 51 6.16 -7.55 -11.37
CA LEU A 51 5.35 -6.34 -11.56
C LEU A 51 3.88 -6.69 -11.81
N GLU A 52 3.59 -7.63 -12.71
CA GLU A 52 2.23 -8.06 -13.02
C GLU A 52 1.53 -8.66 -11.81
N LEU A 53 2.20 -9.57 -11.11
CA LEU A 53 1.66 -10.22 -9.91
C LEU A 53 1.28 -9.19 -8.83
N VAL A 54 2.20 -8.30 -8.50
CA VAL A 54 1.99 -7.31 -7.44
C VAL A 54 0.93 -6.29 -7.85
N TRP A 55 1.00 -5.77 -9.08
CA TRP A 55 0.02 -4.79 -9.57
C TRP A 55 -1.40 -5.36 -9.64
N THR A 56 -1.55 -6.56 -10.19
CA THR A 56 -2.86 -7.21 -10.30
C THR A 56 -3.48 -7.43 -8.92
N SER A 57 -2.69 -7.89 -7.95
CA SER A 57 -3.14 -8.10 -6.57
C SER A 57 -3.54 -6.79 -5.90
N LEU A 58 -2.70 -5.76 -6.03
CA LEU A 58 -2.98 -4.43 -5.46
C LEU A 58 -4.22 -3.80 -6.08
N LYS A 59 -4.33 -3.81 -7.41
CA LYS A 59 -5.50 -3.27 -8.13
C LYS A 59 -6.78 -3.94 -7.65
N ARG A 60 -6.77 -5.27 -7.57
CA ARG A 60 -7.93 -6.07 -7.13
C ARG A 60 -8.41 -5.71 -5.74
N LEU A 61 -7.50 -5.47 -4.80
CA LEU A 61 -7.82 -5.19 -3.40
C LEU A 61 -8.06 -3.71 -3.12
N MET A 62 -7.26 -2.84 -3.71
CA MET A 62 -7.29 -1.40 -3.41
C MET A 62 -8.16 -0.59 -4.38
N HIS A 63 -8.40 -1.11 -5.59
CA HIS A 63 -9.16 -0.43 -6.65
C HIS A 63 -10.18 -1.37 -7.32
N PRO A 64 -11.06 -2.05 -6.57
CA PRO A 64 -12.02 -2.99 -7.15
C PRO A 64 -12.94 -2.32 -8.18
N GLU A 65 -13.24 -1.04 -8.02
CA GLU A 65 -14.03 -0.23 -8.94
C GLU A 65 -13.40 -0.14 -10.34
N ALA A 66 -12.07 -0.20 -10.45
CA ALA A 66 -11.38 -0.24 -11.74
C ALA A 66 -11.58 -1.57 -12.49
N GLU A 67 -12.08 -2.60 -11.81
CA GLU A 67 -12.47 -3.90 -12.38
C GLU A 67 -13.99 -4.06 -12.45
N GLY A 68 -14.77 -2.98 -12.26
CA GLY A 68 -16.23 -3.01 -12.28
C GLY A 68 -16.85 -3.74 -11.07
N ARG A 69 -16.13 -3.82 -9.95
CA ARG A 69 -16.57 -4.46 -8.71
C ARG A 69 -16.74 -3.43 -7.60
N GLU A 70 -17.63 -3.68 -6.68
CA GLU A 70 -17.74 -2.94 -5.43
C GLU A 70 -16.82 -3.55 -4.36
N GLY A 71 -16.12 -2.72 -3.62
CA GLY A 71 -15.30 -3.17 -2.49
C GLY A 71 -16.14 -3.42 -1.25
N LEU A 72 -15.83 -4.46 -0.49
CA LEU A 72 -16.49 -4.75 0.79
C LEU A 72 -16.11 -3.71 1.88
N LEU A 73 -14.90 -3.16 1.80
CA LEU A 73 -14.46 -2.03 2.61
C LEU A 73 -14.44 -0.77 1.74
N ASP A 74 -14.76 0.37 2.33
CA ASP A 74 -14.63 1.65 1.62
C ASP A 74 -13.15 2.03 1.39
N ALA A 75 -12.91 2.94 0.47
CA ALA A 75 -11.56 3.33 0.06
C ALA A 75 -10.73 3.91 1.21
N LYS A 76 -11.31 4.71 2.11
CA LYS A 76 -10.61 5.26 3.28
C LYS A 76 -10.16 4.16 4.23
N THR A 77 -11.03 3.20 4.52
CA THR A 77 -10.71 2.06 5.38
C THR A 77 -9.56 1.24 4.80
N ARG A 78 -9.59 0.94 3.50
CA ARG A 78 -8.49 0.23 2.83
C ARG A 78 -7.16 0.97 2.96
N GLU A 79 -7.16 2.27 2.74
CA GLU A 79 -5.95 3.10 2.83
C GLU A 79 -5.46 3.26 4.28
N ILE A 80 -6.35 3.35 5.28
CA ILE A 80 -5.96 3.37 6.70
C ILE A 80 -5.29 2.05 7.08
N ILE A 81 -5.83 0.91 6.67
CA ILE A 81 -5.21 -0.40 6.93
C ILE A 81 -3.81 -0.46 6.32
N ALA A 82 -3.66 -0.03 5.05
CA ALA A 82 -2.36 -0.01 4.38
C ALA A 82 -1.37 0.94 5.08
N LEU A 83 -1.83 2.10 5.54
CA LEU A 83 -1.01 3.06 6.28
C LEU A 83 -0.49 2.46 7.59
N VAL A 84 -1.38 1.91 8.43
CA VAL A 84 -0.98 1.41 9.76
C VAL A 84 -0.08 0.17 9.66
N VAL A 85 -0.30 -0.70 8.68
CA VAL A 85 0.61 -1.81 8.38
C VAL A 85 1.98 -1.29 7.95
N SER A 86 2.01 -0.29 7.08
CA SER A 86 3.25 0.31 6.58
C SER A 86 4.03 1.02 7.68
N ALA A 87 3.35 1.72 8.58
CA ALA A 87 3.96 2.39 9.73
C ALA A 87 4.56 1.35 10.71
N THR A 88 3.83 0.29 11.00
CA THR A 88 4.28 -0.81 11.87
C THR A 88 5.52 -1.51 11.31
N ASN A 89 5.55 -1.75 10.00
CA ASN A 89 6.64 -2.45 9.32
C ASN A 89 7.82 -1.53 8.92
N GLY A 90 7.73 -0.22 9.14
CA GLY A 90 8.81 0.72 8.86
C GLY A 90 9.02 1.03 7.36
N CYS A 91 7.94 1.00 6.55
CA CYS A 91 8.02 1.36 5.13
C CYS A 91 7.74 2.86 4.92
N SER A 92 8.78 3.70 4.97
CA SER A 92 8.61 5.16 4.78
C SER A 92 8.02 5.52 3.40
N TYR A 93 8.42 4.81 2.35
CA TYR A 93 7.84 4.97 1.02
C TYR A 93 6.31 4.74 1.03
N CYS A 94 5.88 3.65 1.65
CA CYS A 94 4.48 3.26 1.72
C CYS A 94 3.66 4.23 2.58
N VAL A 95 4.20 4.65 3.74
CA VAL A 95 3.57 5.65 4.61
C VAL A 95 3.29 6.93 3.86
N ASN A 96 4.27 7.45 3.12
CA ASN A 96 4.08 8.68 2.32
C ASN A 96 3.00 8.48 1.23
N SER A 97 3.01 7.35 0.56
CA SER A 97 2.04 7.04 -0.50
C SER A 97 0.61 6.96 0.05
N HIS A 98 0.39 6.21 1.12
CA HIS A 98 -0.94 6.02 1.71
C HIS A 98 -1.45 7.28 2.42
N THR A 99 -0.58 8.06 3.07
CA THR A 99 -0.93 9.38 3.61
C THR A 99 -1.42 10.30 2.52
N THR A 100 -0.73 10.35 1.37
CA THR A 100 -1.15 11.15 0.22
C THR A 100 -2.53 10.72 -0.30
N ALA A 101 -2.76 9.41 -0.42
CA ALA A 101 -4.05 8.87 -0.84
C ALA A 101 -5.17 9.22 0.14
N LEU A 102 -4.93 9.11 1.44
CA LEU A 102 -5.89 9.46 2.49
C LEU A 102 -6.25 10.94 2.49
N HIS A 103 -5.29 11.84 2.28
CA HIS A 103 -5.57 13.27 2.12
C HIS A 103 -6.47 13.55 0.90
N LYS A 104 -6.21 12.89 -0.23
CA LYS A 104 -7.07 13.00 -1.43
C LYS A 104 -8.48 12.48 -1.18
N LEU A 105 -8.65 11.48 -0.32
CA LEU A 105 -9.93 10.94 0.11
C LEU A 105 -10.60 11.79 1.21
N GLY A 106 -10.00 12.91 1.60
CA GLY A 106 -10.55 13.85 2.57
C GLY A 106 -10.40 13.40 4.02
N LEU A 107 -9.42 12.55 4.36
CA LEU A 107 -9.09 12.27 5.76
C LEU A 107 -8.42 13.50 6.37
N SER A 108 -8.91 13.96 7.53
CA SER A 108 -8.29 15.08 8.24
C SER A 108 -6.95 14.68 8.87
N THR A 109 -6.07 15.66 9.05
CA THR A 109 -4.80 15.45 9.75
C THR A 109 -5.01 14.93 11.18
N ALA A 110 -6.07 15.37 11.86
CA ALA A 110 -6.41 14.86 13.19
C ALA A 110 -6.80 13.38 13.17
N ALA A 111 -7.62 12.95 12.19
CA ALA A 111 -8.00 11.55 12.03
C ALA A 111 -6.81 10.67 11.61
N LEU A 112 -5.90 11.20 10.78
CA LEU A 112 -4.63 10.53 10.48
C LEU A 112 -3.81 10.29 11.75
N GLY A 113 -3.70 11.31 12.59
CA GLY A 113 -3.00 11.21 13.89
C GLY A 113 -3.63 10.18 14.81
N GLU A 114 -4.97 10.11 14.87
CA GLU A 114 -5.69 9.12 15.65
C GLU A 114 -5.43 7.69 15.13
N ALA A 115 -5.47 7.46 13.83
CA ALA A 115 -5.17 6.15 13.24
C ALA A 115 -3.75 5.67 13.59
N LEU A 116 -2.76 6.57 13.51
CA LEU A 116 -1.37 6.25 13.86
C LEU A 116 -1.20 6.05 15.39
N ALA A 117 -1.92 6.79 16.22
CA ALA A 117 -1.93 6.59 17.68
C ALA A 117 -2.51 5.23 18.05
N ILE A 118 -3.60 4.80 17.40
CA ILE A 118 -4.17 3.46 17.56
C ILE A 118 -3.14 2.39 17.18
N ALA A 119 -2.49 2.53 16.02
CA ALA A 119 -1.45 1.60 15.59
C ALA A 119 -0.31 1.49 16.62
N GLY A 120 0.19 2.63 17.11
CA GLY A 120 1.24 2.67 18.14
C GLY A 120 0.82 2.02 19.46
N LEU A 121 -0.43 2.29 19.91
CA LEU A 121 -0.99 1.66 21.11
C LEU A 121 -1.04 0.13 20.96
N PHE A 122 -1.56 -0.37 19.86
CA PHE A 122 -1.67 -1.82 19.65
C PHE A 122 -0.34 -2.51 19.35
N ASN A 123 0.62 -1.83 18.77
CA ASN A 123 2.00 -2.32 18.72
C ASN A 123 2.56 -2.55 20.13
N MET A 124 2.29 -1.63 21.06
CA MET A 124 2.69 -1.78 22.46
C MET A 124 1.95 -2.94 23.14
N THR A 125 0.62 -3.01 23.05
CA THR A 125 -0.16 -4.08 23.70
C THR A 125 0.15 -5.45 23.13
N ASN A 126 0.38 -5.55 21.81
CA ASN A 126 0.79 -6.79 21.17
C ASN A 126 2.15 -7.28 21.67
N ALA A 127 3.12 -6.36 21.82
CA ALA A 127 4.42 -6.69 22.39
C ALA A 127 4.32 -7.20 23.83
N LEU A 128 3.44 -6.61 24.63
CA LEU A 128 3.19 -7.05 26.01
C LEU A 128 2.49 -8.42 26.06
N ALA A 129 1.45 -8.61 25.24
CA ALA A 129 0.74 -9.88 25.18
C ALA A 129 1.64 -11.03 24.75
N GLU A 130 2.46 -10.80 23.71
CA GLU A 130 3.43 -11.78 23.22
C GLU A 130 4.54 -12.00 24.23
N GLY A 131 5.11 -10.94 24.81
CA GLY A 131 6.20 -11.06 25.79
C GLY A 131 5.79 -11.84 27.04
N PHE A 132 4.55 -11.69 27.48
CA PHE A 132 3.99 -12.45 28.60
C PHE A 132 3.38 -13.80 28.18
N GLN A 133 3.37 -14.15 26.89
CA GLN A 133 2.77 -15.38 26.35
C GLN A 133 1.33 -15.59 26.86
N ILE A 134 0.53 -14.54 26.81
CA ILE A 134 -0.86 -14.57 27.29
C ILE A 134 -1.69 -15.48 26.34
N ALA A 135 -2.30 -16.51 26.91
CA ALA A 135 -3.20 -17.38 26.15
C ALA A 135 -4.54 -16.66 25.83
N PRO A 136 -5.06 -16.82 24.58
CA PRO A 136 -6.38 -16.29 24.25
C PRO A 136 -7.49 -16.87 25.15
N ASP A 137 -8.27 -15.99 25.76
CA ASP A 137 -9.43 -16.35 26.61
C ASP A 137 -10.77 -15.87 26.02
N VAL A 138 -10.70 -15.07 24.94
CA VAL A 138 -11.85 -14.63 24.16
C VAL A 138 -11.73 -15.22 22.75
N LEU A 139 -12.67 -16.12 22.41
CA LEU A 139 -12.73 -16.73 21.09
C LEU A 139 -14.02 -16.27 20.39
N PRO A 140 -13.92 -15.64 19.22
CA PRO A 140 -15.11 -15.24 18.47
C PRO A 140 -15.90 -16.50 18.05
N PRO A 141 -17.25 -16.45 18.03
CA PRO A 141 -18.04 -17.53 17.48
C PRO A 141 -17.75 -17.71 15.98
N LEU A 142 -17.86 -18.93 15.49
CA LEU A 142 -17.85 -19.17 14.05
C LEU A 142 -19.20 -18.70 13.49
N GLU A 143 -19.12 -17.85 12.46
CA GLU A 143 -20.30 -17.41 11.71
C GLU A 143 -20.44 -18.33 10.49
N ASP A 144 -21.68 -18.79 10.23
CA ASP A 144 -22.03 -19.63 9.08
C ASP A 144 -22.03 -18.84 7.76
#